data_a5451917ffd65e91e54c680570caf6d9
#
_entry.id   a5451917ffd65e91e54c680570caf6d9
#
_cell.length_a   1.000
_cell.length_b   1.000
_cell.length_c   1.000
_cell.angle_alpha   90.00
_cell.angle_beta   90.00
_cell.angle_gamma   90.00
#
_symmetry.space_group_name_H-M   'P 1'
#
loop_
_entity.id
_entity.type
_entity.pdbx_description
1 polymer ?
#
loop_
_entity_poly.entity_id
_entity_poly.type
_entity_poly.pdbx_seq_one_letter_code
_entity_poly.pdbx_strand_id
1 'polypeptide(L)'
;DYRKTERIHQHEQEIPQEPCTDPADGGLCTYLPIVKIDTDGVVIPGRPIKDDGNNRIYTRAADGETTIAAQMDIIGNDSKEYHHANETADVSSAIRIRMRGNSSREFDKPSYAIRLVDKKGENNPLSIMGMDAHHEWVLYGPWLDKTAIRNYMFYNLAGEMMSYAPNVRFCEVILNGEYEGLYVMTEMITGGKDGARLGLRVNAKRSTFSGYLLRLDHQHAGEEALNSFTTYTYKTPFMLQIEYPGSRNRDARLTEEIRQDFSNFEKTLY
;
A
#
# COMPACT_ATOMS: atom_id res chain seq x y z
N ASP A 1 5.06 -14.66 -17.58
CA ASP A 1 5.98 -15.17 -16.57
C ASP A 1 5.98 -14.19 -15.40
N TYR A 2 5.23 -14.52 -14.35
CA TYR A 2 5.39 -13.85 -13.08
C TYR A 2 6.72 -14.35 -12.50
N ARG A 3 7.72 -13.50 -12.41
CA ARG A 3 8.92 -13.83 -11.69
C ARG A 3 8.51 -13.97 -10.23
N LYS A 4 8.66 -15.16 -9.68
CA LYS A 4 8.63 -15.36 -8.24
C LYS A 4 9.84 -14.61 -7.70
N THR A 5 9.61 -13.39 -7.21
CA THR A 5 10.68 -12.63 -6.55
C THR A 5 11.03 -13.40 -5.29
N GLU A 6 12.30 -13.66 -5.09
CA GLU A 6 12.77 -14.29 -3.86
C GLU A 6 12.34 -13.42 -2.69
N ARG A 7 11.53 -13.97 -1.79
CA ARG A 7 11.02 -13.22 -0.65
C ARG A 7 12.09 -13.15 0.42
N ILE A 8 12.42 -11.94 0.83
CA ILE A 8 13.29 -11.71 1.97
C ILE A 8 12.39 -11.53 3.20
N HIS A 9 12.54 -12.41 4.19
CA HIS A 9 11.81 -12.34 5.45
C HIS A 9 12.65 -11.65 6.51
N GLN A 10 12.18 -10.56 7.09
CA GLN A 10 12.92 -9.86 8.15
C GLN A 10 13.14 -10.73 9.38
N HIS A 11 12.21 -11.62 9.70
CA HIS A 11 12.34 -12.51 10.85
C HIS A 11 13.42 -13.59 10.69
N GLU A 12 13.95 -13.79 9.49
CA GLU A 12 15.10 -14.65 9.22
C GLU A 12 16.43 -13.90 9.35
N GLN A 13 16.40 -12.60 9.52
CA GLN A 13 17.59 -11.79 9.72
C GLN A 13 18.08 -11.96 11.16
N GLU A 14 19.38 -12.11 11.32
CA GLU A 14 20.00 -12.15 12.64
C GLU A 14 19.84 -10.77 13.30
N ILE A 15 19.35 -10.78 14.55
CA ILE A 15 19.32 -9.59 15.38
C ILE A 15 20.76 -9.33 15.84
N PRO A 16 21.26 -8.08 15.78
CA PRO A 16 22.58 -7.74 16.29
C PRO A 16 22.75 -8.20 17.73
N GLN A 17 23.84 -8.93 18.02
CA GLN A 17 24.09 -9.48 19.36
C GLN A 17 24.59 -8.43 20.34
N GLU A 18 25.26 -7.41 19.84
CA GLU A 18 25.73 -6.32 20.67
C GLU A 18 24.54 -5.40 20.99
N PRO A 19 24.37 -4.99 22.24
CA PRO A 19 23.35 -4.02 22.61
C PRO A 19 23.59 -2.70 21.89
N CYS A 20 22.53 -2.02 21.54
CA CYS A 20 22.63 -0.67 21.01
C CYS A 20 23.37 0.22 22.04
N THR A 21 24.38 0.89 21.59
CA THR A 21 24.97 1.99 22.39
C THR A 21 24.05 3.17 22.27
N ASP A 22 23.38 3.54 23.36
CA ASP A 22 22.50 4.70 23.39
C ASP A 22 23.20 5.91 22.79
N PRO A 23 22.58 6.61 21.84
CA PRO A 23 23.06 7.89 21.40
C PRO A 23 23.12 8.83 22.62
N ALA A 24 24.13 9.69 22.65
CA ALA A 24 24.35 10.62 23.77
C ALA A 24 23.14 11.53 24.08
N ASP A 25 22.17 11.62 23.16
CA ASP A 25 20.94 12.39 23.24
C ASP A 25 19.70 11.57 23.61
N GLY A 26 19.85 10.27 23.89
CA GLY A 26 18.71 9.38 24.25
C GLY A 26 17.70 9.16 23.13
N GLY A 27 18.10 9.35 21.86
CA GLY A 27 17.23 9.17 20.70
C GLY A 27 16.85 7.73 20.40
N LEU A 28 15.94 7.53 19.43
CA LEU A 28 15.52 6.21 19.00
C LEU A 28 16.71 5.37 18.49
N CYS A 29 16.85 4.17 19.06
CA CYS A 29 17.78 3.15 18.62
C CYS A 29 17.01 1.87 18.29
N THR A 30 17.12 1.40 17.06
CA THR A 30 16.39 0.23 16.58
C THR A 30 17.20 -0.52 15.51
N TYR A 31 16.96 -1.81 15.35
CA TYR A 31 17.48 -2.59 14.21
C TYR A 31 16.48 -2.64 13.04
N LEU A 32 15.32 -2.00 13.16
CA LEU A 32 14.38 -1.83 12.07
C LEU A 32 14.72 -0.56 11.26
N PRO A 33 14.43 -0.53 9.98
CA PRO A 33 14.52 0.72 9.21
C PRO A 33 13.69 1.83 9.85
N ILE A 34 14.24 3.05 9.84
CA ILE A 34 13.54 4.25 10.34
C ILE A 34 13.05 5.05 9.14
N VAL A 35 11.74 5.27 9.06
CA VAL A 35 11.10 6.11 8.04
C VAL A 35 10.78 7.46 8.66
N LYS A 36 11.43 8.50 8.18
CA LYS A 36 11.17 9.89 8.59
C LYS A 36 10.34 10.56 7.50
N ILE A 37 9.23 11.18 7.88
CA ILE A 37 8.37 11.93 6.98
C ILE A 37 8.24 13.35 7.51
N ASP A 38 8.58 14.32 6.67
CA ASP A 38 8.42 15.73 6.96
C ASP A 38 7.42 16.34 5.98
N THR A 39 6.32 16.86 6.51
CA THR A 39 5.24 17.51 5.76
C THR A 39 5.33 19.03 5.80
N ASP A 40 6.40 19.58 6.38
CA ASP A 40 6.53 21.01 6.68
C ASP A 40 5.34 21.52 7.53
N GLY A 41 4.86 20.69 8.45
CA GLY A 41 3.72 20.98 9.31
C GLY A 41 2.35 20.93 8.62
N VAL A 42 2.28 20.59 7.32
CA VAL A 42 1.00 20.49 6.59
C VAL A 42 0.27 19.22 7.02
N VAL A 43 -1.02 19.37 7.35
CA VAL A 43 -1.86 18.24 7.77
C VAL A 43 -2.10 17.28 6.61
N ILE A 44 -1.83 16.00 6.84
CA ILE A 44 -2.04 14.95 5.83
C ILE A 44 -3.55 14.76 5.59
N PRO A 45 -4.05 14.93 4.34
CA PRO A 45 -5.47 14.83 4.02
C PRO A 45 -5.96 13.38 4.02
N GLY A 46 -7.28 13.23 4.10
CA GLY A 46 -7.96 11.95 4.00
C GLY A 46 -8.66 11.50 5.29
N ARG A 47 -8.63 12.30 6.38
CA ARG A 47 -9.43 12.01 7.57
C ARG A 47 -10.92 12.16 7.26
N PRO A 48 -11.78 11.23 7.67
CA PRO A 48 -13.22 11.37 7.46
C PRO A 48 -13.80 12.48 8.33
N ILE A 49 -14.67 13.27 7.72
CA ILE A 49 -15.47 14.31 8.36
C ILE A 49 -16.90 14.19 7.88
N LYS A 50 -17.83 14.88 8.50
CA LYS A 50 -19.21 15.00 8.05
C LYS A 50 -19.41 16.37 7.41
N ASP A 51 -20.09 16.40 6.26
CA ASP A 51 -20.56 17.64 5.64
C ASP A 51 -21.84 18.16 6.30
N ASP A 52 -22.35 19.30 5.86
CA ASP A 52 -23.58 19.92 6.36
C ASP A 52 -24.82 19.03 6.17
N GLY A 53 -24.79 18.11 5.21
CA GLY A 53 -25.81 17.12 4.96
C GLY A 53 -25.62 15.80 5.76
N ASN A 54 -24.67 15.77 6.70
CA ASN A 54 -24.26 14.58 7.49
C ASN A 54 -23.69 13.45 6.64
N ASN A 55 -23.27 13.70 5.39
CA ASN A 55 -22.60 12.72 4.55
C ASN A 55 -21.13 12.60 4.95
N ARG A 56 -20.59 11.39 4.86
CA ARG A 56 -19.17 11.13 5.11
C ARG A 56 -18.36 11.62 3.91
N ILE A 57 -17.52 12.61 4.15
CA ILE A 57 -16.55 13.12 3.19
C ILE A 57 -15.15 13.03 3.81
N TYR A 58 -14.12 13.33 3.02
CA TYR A 58 -12.74 13.25 3.48
C TYR A 58 -12.06 14.62 3.36
N THR A 59 -11.23 14.94 4.35
CA THR A 59 -10.41 16.16 4.32
C THR A 59 -9.54 16.19 3.08
N ARG A 60 -9.33 17.39 2.55
CA ARG A 60 -8.45 17.67 1.42
C ARG A 60 -7.37 18.65 1.84
N ALA A 61 -6.30 18.74 1.05
CA ALA A 61 -5.30 19.79 1.17
C ALA A 61 -5.91 21.18 0.91
N ALA A 62 -5.20 22.22 1.28
CA ALA A 62 -5.69 23.60 1.12
C ALA A 62 -5.96 24.00 -0.35
N ASP A 63 -5.25 23.39 -1.29
CA ASP A 63 -5.45 23.52 -2.74
C ASP A 63 -6.57 22.65 -3.30
N GLY A 64 -7.28 21.90 -2.46
CA GLY A 64 -8.35 20.98 -2.83
C GLY A 64 -7.86 19.59 -3.28
N GLU A 65 -6.56 19.35 -3.33
CA GLU A 65 -5.98 18.06 -3.70
C GLU A 65 -6.21 16.99 -2.62
N THR A 66 -6.13 15.73 -3.03
CA THR A 66 -6.28 14.59 -2.13
C THR A 66 -4.97 14.15 -1.48
N THR A 67 -3.84 14.71 -1.90
CA THR A 67 -2.49 14.44 -1.39
C THR A 67 -1.77 15.73 -1.12
N ILE A 68 -0.78 15.70 -0.23
CA ILE A 68 0.18 16.79 -0.04
C ILE A 68 1.58 16.36 -0.48
N ALA A 69 2.44 17.34 -0.76
CA ALA A 69 3.87 17.12 -0.89
C ALA A 69 4.49 16.94 0.50
N ALA A 70 5.48 16.09 0.59
CA ALA A 70 6.29 15.86 1.79
C ALA A 70 7.68 15.36 1.38
N GLN A 71 8.60 15.30 2.34
CA GLN A 71 9.89 14.64 2.21
C GLN A 71 9.86 13.32 2.97
N MET A 72 10.44 12.27 2.40
CA MET A 72 10.63 10.99 3.08
C MET A 72 12.09 10.59 3.02
N ASP A 73 12.63 10.26 4.18
CA ASP A 73 13.99 9.75 4.37
C ASP A 73 13.92 8.38 5.04
N ILE A 74 14.76 7.44 4.62
CA ILE A 74 14.86 6.10 5.19
C ILE A 74 16.29 5.86 5.65
N ILE A 75 16.46 5.51 6.91
CA ILE A 75 17.70 5.09 7.54
C ILE A 75 17.65 3.58 7.75
N GLY A 76 18.73 2.87 7.49
CA GLY A 76 18.79 1.42 7.62
C GLY A 76 18.09 0.68 6.49
N ASN A 77 18.09 1.24 5.28
CA ASN A 77 17.35 0.69 4.12
C ASN A 77 17.71 -0.78 3.83
N ASP A 78 18.98 -1.15 3.92
CA ASP A 78 19.48 -2.50 3.63
C ASP A 78 20.42 -3.04 4.74
N SER A 79 20.60 -2.29 5.83
CA SER A 79 21.51 -2.65 6.91
C SER A 79 20.88 -3.63 7.90
N LYS A 80 21.73 -4.44 8.53
CA LYS A 80 21.40 -5.38 9.61
C LYS A 80 21.97 -4.90 10.97
N GLU A 81 22.33 -3.65 11.06
CA GLU A 81 22.90 -3.02 12.24
C GLU A 81 21.83 -2.21 12.97
N TYR A 82 22.16 -1.73 14.17
CA TYR A 82 21.33 -0.76 14.86
C TYR A 82 21.46 0.62 14.20
N HIS A 83 20.33 1.31 14.14
CA HIS A 83 20.18 2.64 13.54
C HIS A 83 19.67 3.64 14.54
N HIS A 84 20.07 4.88 14.36
CA HIS A 84 19.62 6.01 15.15
C HIS A 84 18.93 7.05 14.27
N ALA A 85 17.93 7.74 14.83
CA ALA A 85 17.14 8.72 14.09
C ALA A 85 17.93 9.94 13.58
N ASN A 86 19.13 10.20 14.10
CA ASN A 86 20.01 11.28 13.70
C ASN A 86 21.05 10.89 12.64
N GLU A 87 21.06 9.64 12.18
CA GLU A 87 21.95 9.18 11.11
C GLU A 87 21.56 9.75 9.75
N THR A 88 22.51 9.69 8.82
CA THR A 88 22.27 10.06 7.42
C THR A 88 21.34 9.04 6.77
N ALA A 89 20.32 9.50 6.06
CA ALA A 89 19.41 8.63 5.33
C ALA A 89 20.09 7.94 4.14
N ASP A 90 19.82 6.64 3.98
CA ASP A 90 20.26 5.86 2.82
C ASP A 90 19.42 6.16 1.58
N VAL A 91 18.14 6.42 1.79
CA VAL A 91 17.18 6.78 0.74
C VAL A 91 16.47 8.05 1.11
N SER A 92 16.40 8.98 0.15
CA SER A 92 15.73 10.27 0.30
C SER A 92 14.91 10.57 -0.95
N SER A 93 13.64 10.91 -0.79
CA SER A 93 12.74 11.23 -1.91
C SER A 93 11.67 12.23 -1.52
N ALA A 94 11.36 13.14 -2.43
CA ALA A 94 10.10 13.84 -2.36
C ALA A 94 8.95 12.84 -2.54
N ILE A 95 7.85 13.07 -1.85
CA ILE A 95 6.67 12.20 -1.90
C ILE A 95 5.38 12.98 -2.05
N ARG A 96 4.35 12.29 -2.53
CA ARG A 96 2.93 12.67 -2.35
C ARG A 96 2.32 11.70 -1.35
N ILE A 97 1.68 12.23 -0.30
CA ILE A 97 1.15 11.43 0.80
C ILE A 97 -0.30 11.77 1.10
N ARG A 98 -1.08 10.77 1.50
CA ARG A 98 -2.44 10.91 2.02
C ARG A 98 -2.78 9.77 2.98
N MET A 99 -3.76 9.97 3.84
CA MET A 99 -4.35 8.87 4.59
C MET A 99 -5.09 7.92 3.63
N ARG A 100 -5.01 6.62 3.90
CA ARG A 100 -5.71 5.58 3.13
C ARG A 100 -6.55 4.66 4.02
N GLY A 101 -7.47 3.95 3.38
CA GLY A 101 -8.43 3.06 4.03
C GLY A 101 -9.85 3.61 3.93
N ASN A 102 -10.76 2.98 4.62
CA ASN A 102 -12.15 3.43 4.79
C ASN A 102 -12.35 3.84 6.26
N SER A 103 -12.88 2.95 7.11
CA SER A 103 -13.03 3.19 8.56
C SER A 103 -11.69 3.35 9.29
N SER A 104 -10.63 2.69 8.81
CA SER A 104 -9.29 2.79 9.40
C SER A 104 -8.67 4.20 9.37
N ARG A 105 -9.22 5.14 8.60
CA ARG A 105 -8.80 6.55 8.62
C ARG A 105 -9.26 7.30 9.87
N GLU A 106 -10.17 6.72 10.65
CA GLU A 106 -10.66 7.29 11.92
C GLU A 106 -9.73 6.98 13.09
N PHE A 107 -8.83 6.01 12.92
CA PHE A 107 -7.92 5.59 14.00
C PHE A 107 -6.82 6.63 14.24
N ASP A 108 -6.32 6.69 15.47
CA ASP A 108 -5.22 7.59 15.85
C ASP A 108 -3.91 7.22 15.15
N LYS A 109 -3.76 5.94 14.79
CA LYS A 109 -2.64 5.44 13.97
C LYS A 109 -3.13 5.09 12.55
N PRO A 110 -3.26 6.09 11.65
CA PRO A 110 -3.77 5.85 10.32
C PRO A 110 -2.72 5.17 9.43
N SER A 111 -3.20 4.56 8.36
CA SER A 111 -2.34 4.10 7.28
C SER A 111 -2.22 5.17 6.19
N TYR A 112 -1.09 5.19 5.49
CA TYR A 112 -0.80 6.18 4.45
C TYR A 112 -0.57 5.51 3.10
N ALA A 113 -1.01 6.17 2.03
CA ALA A 113 -0.56 5.91 0.66
C ALA A 113 0.54 6.91 0.32
N ILE A 114 1.65 6.40 -0.15
CA ILE A 114 2.85 7.17 -0.48
C ILE A 114 3.16 6.96 -1.95
N ARG A 115 3.43 8.05 -2.68
CA ARG A 115 3.95 8.02 -4.04
C ARG A 115 5.27 8.78 -4.07
N LEU A 116 6.35 8.09 -4.43
CA LEU A 116 7.65 8.70 -4.63
C LEU A 116 7.64 9.53 -5.90
N VAL A 117 8.15 10.74 -5.81
CA VAL A 117 8.22 11.67 -6.94
C VAL A 117 9.59 12.33 -7.01
N ASP A 118 9.98 12.72 -8.22
CA ASP A 118 11.17 13.54 -8.44
C ASP A 118 10.87 15.03 -8.20
N LYS A 119 11.87 15.87 -8.42
CA LYS A 119 11.78 17.33 -8.28
C LYS A 119 10.77 17.98 -9.24
N LYS A 120 10.34 17.27 -10.29
CA LYS A 120 9.33 17.74 -11.24
C LYS A 120 7.93 17.22 -10.91
N GLY A 121 7.81 16.37 -9.88
CA GLY A 121 6.57 15.71 -9.52
C GLY A 121 6.28 14.45 -10.33
N GLU A 122 7.22 13.99 -11.17
CA GLU A 122 7.12 12.75 -11.92
C GLU A 122 7.40 11.54 -11.03
N ASN A 123 6.92 10.36 -11.42
CA ASN A 123 7.15 9.14 -10.66
C ASN A 123 8.64 8.82 -10.54
N ASN A 124 9.10 8.58 -9.31
CA ASN A 124 10.48 8.25 -8.96
C ASN A 124 10.56 6.84 -8.37
N PRO A 125 10.69 5.78 -9.19
CA PRO A 125 10.75 4.41 -8.69
C PRO A 125 12.09 4.16 -7.97
N LEU A 126 12.03 3.91 -6.66
CA LEU A 126 13.19 3.53 -5.84
C LEU A 126 12.95 2.18 -5.17
N SER A 127 14.03 1.41 -5.00
CA SER A 127 14.05 0.25 -4.10
C SER A 127 14.10 0.76 -2.67
N ILE A 128 13.20 0.28 -1.83
CA ILE A 128 13.20 0.62 -0.40
C ILE A 128 13.13 -0.67 0.43
N MET A 129 13.96 -0.72 1.47
CA MET A 129 14.03 -1.86 2.41
C MET A 129 14.21 -3.21 1.70
N GLY A 130 15.06 -3.26 0.66
CA GLY A 130 15.33 -4.46 -0.14
C GLY A 130 14.16 -4.93 -1.00
N MET A 131 13.07 -4.18 -1.10
CA MET A 131 11.94 -4.48 -1.98
C MET A 131 12.14 -3.86 -3.36
N ASP A 132 11.54 -4.46 -4.39
CA ASP A 132 11.68 -4.03 -5.79
C ASP A 132 11.32 -2.57 -6.00
N ALA A 133 12.10 -1.90 -6.87
CA ALA A 133 11.90 -0.49 -7.17
C ALA A 133 10.49 -0.19 -7.69
N HIS A 134 9.81 0.70 -7.02
CA HIS A 134 8.49 1.20 -7.41
C HIS A 134 8.26 2.61 -6.83
N HIS A 135 7.27 3.31 -7.37
CA HIS A 135 6.91 4.64 -6.90
C HIS A 135 5.69 4.66 -5.95
N GLU A 136 4.93 3.58 -5.85
CA GLU A 136 3.73 3.50 -4.99
C GLU A 136 3.91 2.51 -3.84
N TRP A 137 3.67 3.00 -2.63
CA TRP A 137 3.85 2.27 -1.38
C TRP A 137 2.70 2.51 -0.41
N VAL A 138 2.55 1.60 0.52
CA VAL A 138 1.61 1.71 1.64
C VAL A 138 2.37 1.64 2.95
N LEU A 139 2.19 2.63 3.79
CA LEU A 139 2.65 2.60 5.17
C LEU A 139 1.44 2.23 6.05
N TYR A 140 1.38 0.97 6.47
CA TYR A 140 0.26 0.42 7.22
C TYR A 140 0.45 0.62 8.73
N GLY A 141 -0.48 1.33 9.36
CA GLY A 141 -0.55 1.51 10.80
C GLY A 141 -1.41 0.42 11.44
N PRO A 142 -0.84 -0.52 12.20
CA PRO A 142 -1.56 -1.69 12.74
C PRO A 142 -2.35 -1.36 14.01
N TRP A 143 -3.29 -0.42 13.94
CA TRP A 143 -4.02 0.07 15.13
C TRP A 143 -4.85 -1.00 15.83
N LEU A 144 -5.65 -1.77 15.08
CA LEU A 144 -6.50 -2.83 15.64
C LEU A 144 -5.73 -4.12 15.93
N ASP A 145 -4.64 -4.35 15.23
CA ASP A 145 -3.77 -5.50 15.46
C ASP A 145 -2.70 -5.17 16.50
N LYS A 146 -3.01 -5.43 17.77
CA LYS A 146 -2.08 -5.16 18.89
C LYS A 146 -0.82 -6.03 18.85
N THR A 147 -0.79 -7.07 18.05
CA THR A 147 0.42 -7.87 17.79
C THR A 147 1.30 -7.27 16.71
N ALA A 148 0.74 -6.39 15.87
CA ALA A 148 1.34 -5.78 14.69
C ALA A 148 1.80 -6.77 13.59
N ILE A 149 1.69 -8.09 13.81
CA ILE A 149 2.29 -9.12 12.94
C ILE A 149 1.33 -9.69 11.89
N ARG A 150 0.00 -9.48 12.01
CA ARG A 150 -0.96 -10.19 11.12
C ARG A 150 -0.72 -9.89 9.66
N ASN A 151 -0.62 -8.63 9.27
CA ASN A 151 -0.37 -8.28 7.88
C ASN A 151 0.98 -8.80 7.40
N TYR A 152 2.03 -8.67 8.22
CA TYR A 152 3.35 -9.19 7.91
C TYR A 152 3.31 -10.70 7.67
N MET A 153 2.71 -11.45 8.60
CA MET A 153 2.62 -12.92 8.53
C MET A 153 1.81 -13.38 7.32
N PHE A 154 0.60 -12.81 7.12
CA PHE A 154 -0.26 -13.28 6.04
C PHE A 154 0.24 -12.91 4.65
N TYR A 155 0.87 -11.75 4.45
CA TYR A 155 1.49 -11.42 3.17
C TYR A 155 2.68 -12.33 2.85
N ASN A 156 3.51 -12.67 3.85
CA ASN A 156 4.60 -13.61 3.65
C ASN A 156 4.09 -15.02 3.36
N LEU A 157 3.12 -15.51 4.14
CA LEU A 157 2.49 -16.82 3.89
C LEU A 157 1.83 -16.87 2.49
N ALA A 158 1.10 -15.83 2.11
CA ALA A 158 0.51 -15.74 0.78
C ALA A 158 1.60 -15.77 -0.32
N GLY A 159 2.73 -15.10 -0.11
CA GLY A 159 3.84 -15.10 -1.05
C GLY A 159 4.54 -16.43 -1.21
N GLU A 160 4.51 -17.31 -0.20
CA GLU A 160 4.98 -18.70 -0.32
C GLU A 160 4.04 -19.56 -1.16
N MET A 161 2.74 -19.29 -1.09
CA MET A 161 1.70 -20.13 -1.70
C MET A 161 1.23 -19.63 -3.06
N MET A 162 1.27 -18.31 -3.30
CA MET A 162 0.71 -17.67 -4.48
C MET A 162 1.81 -17.18 -5.42
N SER A 163 1.47 -16.97 -6.69
CA SER A 163 2.39 -16.40 -7.68
C SER A 163 2.82 -14.97 -7.36
N TYR A 164 1.97 -14.22 -6.65
CA TYR A 164 2.25 -12.87 -6.19
C TYR A 164 1.54 -12.59 -4.87
N ALA A 165 2.24 -11.96 -3.97
CA ALA A 165 1.69 -11.23 -2.83
C ALA A 165 2.64 -10.05 -2.54
N PRO A 166 2.12 -8.91 -2.04
CA PRO A 166 2.97 -7.78 -1.68
C PRO A 166 4.10 -8.16 -0.73
N ASN A 167 5.29 -7.66 -0.97
CA ASN A 167 6.36 -7.69 0.02
C ASN A 167 6.05 -6.70 1.14
N VAL A 168 6.50 -7.02 2.33
CA VAL A 168 6.24 -6.25 3.55
C VAL A 168 7.50 -6.15 4.41
N ARG A 169 7.69 -5.00 5.05
CA ARG A 169 8.79 -4.76 6.00
C ARG A 169 8.28 -4.01 7.20
N PHE A 170 8.68 -4.42 8.39
CA PHE A 170 8.53 -3.58 9.57
C PHE A 170 9.45 -2.38 9.49
N CYS A 171 8.99 -1.24 9.98
CA CYS A 171 9.77 -0.02 10.12
C CYS A 171 9.26 0.82 11.29
N GLU A 172 10.14 1.61 11.86
CA GLU A 172 9.79 2.66 12.82
C GLU A 172 9.47 3.94 12.05
N VAL A 173 8.50 4.71 12.52
CA VAL A 173 8.06 5.94 11.83
C VAL A 173 8.23 7.15 12.71
N ILE A 174 8.82 8.20 12.15
CA ILE A 174 8.90 9.54 12.71
C ILE A 174 8.21 10.49 11.72
N LEU A 175 7.15 11.16 12.18
CA LEU A 175 6.38 12.12 11.39
C LEU A 175 6.55 13.52 11.99
N ASN A 176 7.09 14.46 11.22
CA ASN A 176 7.36 15.83 11.67
C ASN A 176 8.15 15.91 12.99
N GLY A 177 9.10 14.98 13.17
CA GLY A 177 9.91 14.88 14.39
C GLY A 177 9.28 14.09 15.55
N GLU A 178 8.01 13.73 15.46
CA GLU A 178 7.31 12.96 16.49
C GLU A 178 7.36 11.45 16.15
N TYR A 179 7.68 10.64 17.16
CA TYR A 179 7.74 9.18 17.00
C TYR A 179 6.34 8.56 17.00
N GLU A 180 5.97 7.97 15.87
CA GLU A 180 4.66 7.34 15.62
C GLU A 180 4.67 5.81 15.90
N GLY A 181 5.83 5.22 16.20
CA GLY A 181 6.01 3.81 16.51
C GLY A 181 6.07 2.90 15.29
N LEU A 182 5.83 1.62 15.53
CA LEU A 182 5.97 0.54 14.55
C LEU A 182 4.89 0.60 13.47
N TYR A 183 5.31 0.57 12.22
CA TYR A 183 4.48 0.43 11.01
C TYR A 183 4.94 -0.74 10.16
N VAL A 184 4.16 -1.04 9.12
CA VAL A 184 4.53 -2.01 8.08
C VAL A 184 4.54 -1.31 6.73
N MET A 185 5.73 -1.15 6.14
CA MET A 185 5.87 -0.74 4.75
C MET A 185 5.46 -1.89 3.84
N THR A 186 4.56 -1.63 2.92
CA THR A 186 3.94 -2.65 2.07
C THR A 186 3.95 -2.18 0.62
N GLU A 187 4.24 -3.08 -0.30
CA GLU A 187 4.06 -2.83 -1.72
C GLU A 187 2.58 -2.55 -2.02
N MET A 188 2.31 -1.49 -2.78
CA MET A 188 0.96 -1.27 -3.30
C MET A 188 0.69 -2.22 -4.46
N ILE A 189 -0.44 -2.93 -4.44
CA ILE A 189 -0.88 -3.76 -5.56
C ILE A 189 -1.27 -2.84 -6.71
N THR A 190 -0.54 -2.93 -7.82
CA THR A 190 -0.77 -2.13 -9.02
C THR A 190 -0.89 -3.02 -10.24
N GLY A 191 -1.91 -2.81 -11.07
CA GLY A 191 -2.09 -3.48 -12.35
C GLY A 191 -1.87 -2.51 -13.52
N GLY A 192 -1.38 -2.99 -14.64
CA GLY A 192 -1.22 -2.18 -15.84
C GLY A 192 0.08 -2.37 -16.59
N LYS A 193 0.39 -1.36 -17.43
CA LYS A 193 1.63 -1.27 -18.19
C LYS A 193 2.71 -0.56 -17.38
N ASP A 194 3.95 -0.70 -17.83
CA ASP A 194 5.08 0.17 -17.49
C ASP A 194 5.27 0.38 -15.96
N GLY A 195 5.91 -0.58 -15.34
CA GLY A 195 6.29 -0.51 -13.93
C GLY A 195 5.21 -0.92 -12.94
N ALA A 196 4.03 -1.37 -13.38
CA ALA A 196 3.07 -1.98 -12.47
C ALA A 196 3.59 -3.32 -11.93
N ARG A 197 3.36 -3.60 -10.65
CA ARG A 197 3.83 -4.83 -9.98
C ARG A 197 3.18 -6.09 -10.57
N LEU A 198 1.90 -5.99 -10.93
CA LEU A 198 1.20 -7.01 -11.70
C LEU A 198 1.23 -6.60 -13.17
N GLY A 199 1.95 -7.31 -14.01
CA GLY A 199 2.06 -7.07 -15.44
C GLY A 199 0.77 -7.36 -16.22
N LEU A 200 -0.38 -7.00 -15.67
CA LEU A 200 -1.69 -7.16 -16.30
C LEU A 200 -1.82 -6.20 -17.47
N ARG A 201 -2.32 -6.70 -18.59
CA ARG A 201 -2.51 -5.89 -19.81
C ARG A 201 -3.89 -6.08 -20.37
N VAL A 202 -4.52 -4.99 -20.77
CA VAL A 202 -5.71 -5.01 -21.60
C VAL A 202 -5.27 -5.32 -23.04
N ASN A 203 -5.82 -6.37 -23.63
CA ASN A 203 -5.59 -6.65 -25.05
C ASN A 203 -6.41 -5.70 -25.91
N ALA A 204 -5.76 -4.66 -26.45
CA ALA A 204 -6.43 -3.67 -27.28
C ALA A 204 -7.03 -4.26 -28.57
N LYS A 205 -6.49 -5.39 -29.07
CA LYS A 205 -7.00 -6.09 -30.25
C LYS A 205 -8.11 -7.09 -29.91
N ARG A 206 -8.35 -7.35 -28.64
CA ARG A 206 -9.38 -8.27 -28.14
C ARG A 206 -9.40 -9.66 -28.76
N SER A 207 -8.25 -10.10 -29.26
CA SER A 207 -8.09 -11.43 -29.84
C SER A 207 -7.69 -12.50 -28.82
N THR A 208 -7.23 -12.08 -27.65
CA THR A 208 -6.83 -12.94 -26.55
C THR A 208 -7.39 -12.41 -25.24
N PHE A 209 -7.48 -13.27 -24.22
CA PHE A 209 -7.94 -12.91 -22.90
C PHE A 209 -7.08 -11.78 -22.29
N SER A 210 -7.73 -10.82 -21.67
CA SER A 210 -7.06 -9.74 -20.92
C SER A 210 -6.94 -10.14 -19.45
N GLY A 211 -5.77 -9.86 -18.85
CA GLY A 211 -5.62 -9.99 -17.40
C GLY A 211 -6.49 -8.96 -16.68
N TYR A 212 -7.04 -9.32 -15.55
CA TYR A 212 -7.83 -8.41 -14.72
C TYR A 212 -7.53 -8.60 -13.23
N LEU A 213 -7.83 -7.57 -12.44
CA LEU A 213 -7.78 -7.59 -10.98
C LEU A 213 -9.16 -7.28 -10.44
N LEU A 214 -9.65 -8.15 -9.60
CA LEU A 214 -10.90 -7.95 -8.88
C LEU A 214 -10.63 -7.63 -7.41
N ARG A 215 -11.48 -6.78 -6.85
CA ARG A 215 -11.50 -6.47 -5.42
C ARG A 215 -12.87 -6.85 -4.85
N LEU A 216 -12.85 -7.59 -3.75
CA LEU A 216 -14.03 -7.86 -2.95
C LEU A 216 -13.98 -6.96 -1.72
N ASP A 217 -14.85 -5.95 -1.66
CA ASP A 217 -14.83 -4.93 -0.61
C ASP A 217 -16.23 -4.36 -0.36
N HIS A 218 -16.37 -3.45 0.60
CA HIS A 218 -17.56 -2.66 0.77
C HIS A 218 -17.73 -1.69 -0.39
N GLN A 219 -19.01 -1.42 -0.75
CA GLN A 219 -19.31 -0.44 -1.79
C GLN A 219 -18.88 0.96 -1.38
N HIS A 220 -18.17 1.64 -2.27
CA HIS A 220 -17.89 3.06 -2.18
C HIS A 220 -18.80 3.85 -3.13
N ALA A 221 -19.12 5.09 -2.77
CA ALA A 221 -19.97 5.94 -3.58
C ALA A 221 -19.40 6.11 -5.00
N GLY A 222 -20.23 5.89 -6.01
CA GLY A 222 -19.87 6.00 -7.42
C GLY A 222 -19.14 4.78 -8.02
N GLU A 223 -18.95 3.71 -7.29
CA GLU A 223 -18.39 2.46 -7.80
C GLU A 223 -19.49 1.50 -8.25
N GLU A 224 -19.29 0.88 -9.41
CA GLU A 224 -20.21 -0.14 -9.95
C GLU A 224 -19.81 -1.53 -9.44
N ALA A 225 -20.81 -2.26 -8.93
CA ALA A 225 -20.63 -3.64 -8.57
C ALA A 225 -20.58 -4.53 -9.81
N LEU A 226 -19.67 -5.50 -9.81
CA LEU A 226 -19.70 -6.60 -10.75
C LEU A 226 -20.58 -7.71 -10.18
N ASN A 227 -21.74 -7.94 -10.79
CA ASN A 227 -22.63 -9.02 -10.40
C ASN A 227 -22.10 -10.35 -10.95
N SER A 228 -21.41 -11.11 -10.11
CA SER A 228 -20.96 -12.47 -10.42
C SER A 228 -21.97 -13.53 -9.96
N PHE A 229 -21.69 -14.79 -10.22
CA PHE A 229 -22.51 -15.91 -9.78
C PHE A 229 -22.70 -15.90 -8.25
N THR A 230 -21.63 -15.74 -7.48
CA THR A 230 -21.71 -15.75 -6.01
C THR A 230 -22.45 -14.52 -5.47
N THR A 231 -22.16 -13.32 -5.98
CA THR A 231 -22.82 -12.10 -5.51
C THR A 231 -24.30 -12.09 -5.80
N TYR A 232 -24.71 -12.65 -6.94
CA TYR A 232 -26.12 -12.77 -7.31
C TYR A 232 -26.83 -13.84 -6.47
N THR A 233 -26.24 -15.02 -6.31
CA THR A 233 -26.87 -16.17 -5.67
C THR A 233 -26.93 -16.02 -4.15
N TYR A 234 -25.87 -15.55 -3.53
CA TYR A 234 -25.74 -15.51 -2.06
C TYR A 234 -25.96 -14.14 -1.43
N LYS A 235 -26.16 -13.09 -2.24
CA LYS A 235 -26.43 -11.72 -1.78
C LYS A 235 -25.44 -11.29 -0.69
N THR A 236 -24.17 -11.48 -0.95
CA THR A 236 -23.13 -11.14 0.04
C THR A 236 -23.15 -9.63 0.35
N PRO A 237 -22.81 -9.20 1.57
CA PRO A 237 -22.70 -7.78 1.92
C PRO A 237 -21.50 -7.10 1.29
N PHE A 238 -20.62 -7.87 0.64
CA PHE A 238 -19.45 -7.37 -0.05
C PHE A 238 -19.76 -7.23 -1.54
N MET A 239 -19.15 -6.21 -2.16
CA MET A 239 -19.30 -5.96 -3.57
C MET A 239 -18.03 -6.36 -4.30
N LEU A 240 -18.20 -7.14 -5.35
CA LEU A 240 -17.12 -7.44 -6.28
C LEU A 240 -16.95 -6.26 -7.24
N GLN A 241 -15.72 -5.81 -7.44
CA GLN A 241 -15.41 -4.66 -8.27
C GLN A 241 -14.20 -4.96 -9.15
N ILE A 242 -14.19 -4.38 -10.35
CA ILE A 242 -13.02 -4.47 -11.25
C ILE A 242 -12.07 -3.33 -10.89
N GLU A 243 -10.96 -3.68 -10.26
CA GLU A 243 -9.88 -2.74 -9.93
C GLU A 243 -9.02 -2.44 -11.16
N TYR A 244 -8.73 -3.48 -11.96
CA TYR A 244 -8.05 -3.33 -13.23
C TYR A 244 -8.71 -4.21 -14.30
N PRO A 245 -8.91 -3.75 -15.53
CA PRO A 245 -8.63 -2.39 -16.03
C PRO A 245 -9.60 -1.35 -15.45
N GLY A 246 -9.08 -0.14 -15.23
CA GLY A 246 -9.91 0.98 -14.76
C GLY A 246 -11.02 1.34 -15.76
N SER A 247 -12.06 2.02 -15.31
CA SER A 247 -13.28 2.33 -16.08
C SER A 247 -13.02 3.02 -17.44
N ARG A 248 -11.98 3.85 -17.53
CA ARG A 248 -11.59 4.52 -18.79
C ARG A 248 -11.05 3.56 -19.87
N ASN A 249 -10.54 2.39 -19.47
CA ASN A 249 -9.93 1.38 -20.34
C ASN A 249 -10.82 0.13 -20.47
N ARG A 250 -12.07 0.21 -20.04
CA ARG A 250 -13.02 -0.87 -19.98
C ARG A 250 -14.34 -0.44 -20.60
N ASP A 251 -14.83 -1.20 -21.57
CA ASP A 251 -16.18 -1.04 -22.11
C ASP A 251 -17.12 -2.11 -21.55
N ALA A 252 -18.40 -2.01 -21.90
CA ALA A 252 -19.43 -2.94 -21.46
C ALA A 252 -19.12 -4.39 -21.88
N ARG A 253 -18.53 -4.61 -23.05
CA ARG A 253 -18.17 -5.94 -23.55
C ARG A 253 -17.08 -6.57 -22.67
N LEU A 254 -15.99 -5.84 -22.41
CA LEU A 254 -14.89 -6.34 -21.56
C LEU A 254 -15.39 -6.58 -20.12
N THR A 255 -16.26 -5.72 -19.62
CA THR A 255 -16.90 -5.90 -18.30
C THR A 255 -17.69 -7.22 -18.24
N GLU A 256 -18.47 -7.51 -19.29
CA GLU A 256 -19.23 -8.76 -19.37
C GLU A 256 -18.35 -10.00 -19.53
N GLU A 257 -17.28 -9.91 -20.31
CA GLU A 257 -16.27 -10.98 -20.45
C GLU A 257 -15.64 -11.33 -19.09
N ILE A 258 -15.21 -10.31 -18.31
CA ILE A 258 -14.66 -10.50 -16.97
C ILE A 258 -15.70 -11.11 -16.04
N ARG A 259 -16.92 -10.58 -16.06
CA ARG A 259 -18.03 -11.10 -15.25
C ARG A 259 -18.31 -12.59 -15.53
N GLN A 260 -18.33 -12.96 -16.79
CA GLN A 260 -18.60 -14.33 -17.23
C GLN A 260 -17.46 -15.28 -16.83
N ASP A 261 -16.21 -14.84 -17.03
CA ASP A 261 -15.03 -15.62 -16.69
C ASP A 261 -14.96 -15.88 -15.19
N PHE A 262 -15.11 -14.85 -14.37
CA PHE A 262 -15.11 -14.98 -12.92
C PHE A 262 -16.29 -15.82 -12.42
N SER A 263 -17.49 -15.64 -12.98
CA SER A 263 -18.66 -16.47 -12.64
C SER A 263 -18.45 -17.95 -12.97
N ASN A 264 -17.75 -18.26 -14.08
CA ASN A 264 -17.42 -19.65 -14.41
C ASN A 264 -16.40 -20.24 -13.42
N PHE A 265 -15.42 -19.44 -13.00
CA PHE A 265 -14.49 -19.85 -11.93
C PHE A 265 -15.25 -20.14 -10.63
N GLU A 266 -16.14 -19.22 -10.20
CA GLU A 266 -16.93 -19.41 -8.98
C GLU A 266 -17.79 -20.70 -9.03
N LYS A 267 -18.43 -20.98 -10.17
CA LYS A 267 -19.24 -22.20 -10.35
C LYS A 267 -18.45 -23.49 -10.24
N THR A 268 -17.14 -23.46 -10.44
CA THR A 268 -16.27 -24.62 -10.26
C THR A 268 -15.90 -24.87 -8.81
N LEU A 269 -16.09 -23.86 -7.93
CA LEU A 269 -15.81 -23.96 -6.50
C LEU A 269 -17.04 -24.41 -5.70
N TYR A 270 -18.25 -24.25 -6.26
CA TYR A 270 -19.55 -24.56 -5.66
C TYR A 270 -20.34 -25.61 -6.48
#